data_025dfa6d89c097a007d98afd815ac06c
#
_entry.id   025dfa6d89c097a007d98afd815ac06c
#
_cell.length_a   1.000
_cell.length_b   1.000
_cell.length_c   1.000
_cell.angle_alpha   90.00
_cell.angle_beta   90.00
_cell.angle_gamma   90.00
#
_symmetry.space_group_name_H-M   'P 1'
#
loop_
_entity.id
_entity.type
_entity.pdbx_description
1 polymer ?
#
loop_
_entity_poly.entity_id
_entity_poly.type
_entity_poly.pdbx_seq_one_letter_code
_entity_poly.pdbx_strand_id
1 'polypeptide(L)'
;HAYFMQSLALIASVLEQFATEIRHLQRTEVLELEEGFGKGQKGSSAMPHKKNPVLSENLCGLARVVRANSIVALENIPLWHERDISHSSAERIIFPDSLTLVDFMLNRFNGLMENIVVHKDNMLKNTNKFGGIVFSQKALLELVEKGLSREDSYKIVQRNALDAFQNHGDFKANLLNDSEVTKLLSKEEIEAIFDKNAFLHNIETIYKRFEL
;
A
#
# COMPACT_ATOMS: atom_id res chain seq x y z
N HIS A 1 -4.85 29.83 -11.54
CA HIS A 1 -3.64 29.61 -10.75
C HIS A 1 -3.91 28.61 -9.61
N ALA A 2 -4.91 28.86 -8.74
CA ALA A 2 -5.24 27.98 -7.63
C ALA A 2 -5.52 26.54 -8.08
N TYR A 3 -6.31 26.32 -9.12
CA TYR A 3 -6.56 25.00 -9.68
C TYR A 3 -5.27 24.27 -10.12
N PHE A 4 -4.37 24.99 -10.77
CA PHE A 4 -3.08 24.44 -11.18
C PHE A 4 -2.23 24.00 -9.97
N MET A 5 -2.14 24.85 -8.95
CA MET A 5 -1.39 24.54 -7.72
C MET A 5 -2.03 23.37 -6.95
N GLN A 6 -3.36 23.25 -6.94
CA GLN A 6 -4.07 22.09 -6.38
C GLN A 6 -3.74 20.81 -7.15
N SER A 7 -3.61 20.87 -8.49
CA SER A 7 -3.21 19.72 -9.29
C SER A 7 -1.79 19.24 -8.93
N LEU A 8 -0.84 20.14 -8.73
CA LEU A 8 0.50 19.81 -8.25
C LEU A 8 0.47 19.16 -6.86
N ALA A 9 -0.36 19.69 -5.96
CA ALA A 9 -0.54 19.14 -4.62
C ALA A 9 -1.14 17.73 -4.64
N LEU A 10 -2.07 17.45 -5.56
CA LEU A 10 -2.62 16.09 -5.77
C LEU A 10 -1.54 15.12 -6.26
N ILE A 11 -0.74 15.52 -7.26
CA ILE A 11 0.39 14.70 -7.74
C ILE A 11 1.36 14.39 -6.60
N ALA A 12 1.78 15.41 -5.85
CA ALA A 12 2.68 15.24 -4.71
C ALA A 12 2.10 14.30 -3.63
N SER A 13 0.77 14.37 -3.40
CA SER A 13 0.08 13.52 -2.43
C SER A 13 0.02 12.06 -2.87
N VAL A 14 -0.15 11.79 -4.17
CA VAL A 14 -0.08 10.43 -4.73
C VAL A 14 1.34 9.87 -4.60
N LEU A 15 2.36 10.66 -4.91
CA LEU A 15 3.76 10.23 -4.72
C LEU A 15 4.06 9.93 -3.25
N GLU A 16 3.54 10.73 -2.31
CA GLU A 16 3.66 10.46 -0.88
C GLU A 16 2.96 9.17 -0.47
N GLN A 17 1.80 8.86 -1.04
CA GLN A 17 1.07 7.61 -0.77
C GLN A 17 1.93 6.39 -1.13
N PHE A 18 2.50 6.36 -2.33
CA PHE A 18 3.42 5.30 -2.75
C PHE A 18 4.67 5.24 -1.86
N ALA A 19 5.29 6.38 -1.58
CA ALA A 19 6.48 6.46 -0.75
C ALA A 19 6.21 5.97 0.69
N THR A 20 5.04 6.27 1.23
CA THR A 20 4.61 5.79 2.55
C THR A 20 4.46 4.27 2.56
N GLU A 21 3.87 3.68 1.52
CA GLU A 21 3.72 2.24 1.40
C GLU A 21 5.09 1.54 1.30
N ILE A 22 6.02 2.07 0.48
CA ILE A 22 7.39 1.53 0.41
C ILE A 22 8.06 1.55 1.79
N ARG A 23 7.92 2.64 2.56
CA ARG A 23 8.44 2.72 3.92
C ARG A 23 7.82 1.68 4.85
N HIS A 24 6.53 1.40 4.71
CA HIS A 24 5.86 0.33 5.47
C HIS A 24 6.37 -1.04 5.10
N LEU A 25 6.55 -1.32 3.82
CA LEU A 25 7.00 -2.62 3.32
C LEU A 25 8.49 -2.88 3.59
N GLN A 26 9.31 -1.83 3.78
CA GLN A 26 10.73 -1.93 4.11
C GLN A 26 11.00 -2.15 5.60
N ARG A 27 10.01 -2.04 6.49
CA ARG A 27 10.22 -2.30 7.93
C ARG A 27 10.74 -3.71 8.15
N THR A 28 11.63 -3.86 9.13
CA THR A 28 12.29 -5.14 9.45
C THR A 28 11.30 -6.29 9.68
N GLU A 29 10.13 -5.99 10.27
CA GLU A 29 9.09 -6.97 10.58
C GLU A 29 8.29 -7.42 9.35
N VAL A 30 8.35 -6.65 8.26
CA VAL A 30 7.64 -6.88 7.00
C VAL A 30 8.62 -7.33 5.92
N LEU A 31 9.57 -6.48 5.57
CA LEU A 31 10.66 -6.67 4.62
C LEU A 31 10.19 -7.32 3.29
N GLU A 32 9.15 -6.76 2.70
CA GLU A 32 8.61 -7.21 1.41
C GLU A 32 9.17 -6.44 0.24
N LEU A 33 9.52 -5.16 0.48
CA LEU A 33 10.22 -4.30 -0.46
C LEU A 33 11.39 -3.60 0.24
N GLU A 34 12.38 -3.16 -0.52
CA GLU A 34 13.37 -2.19 -0.05
C GLU A 34 13.82 -1.28 -1.20
N GLU A 35 14.24 -0.06 -0.88
CA GLU A 35 14.90 0.82 -1.83
C GLU A 35 16.20 0.19 -2.30
N GLY A 36 16.49 0.30 -3.60
CA GLY A 36 17.74 -0.17 -4.15
C GLY A 36 18.94 0.52 -3.52
N PHE A 37 19.91 -0.26 -3.06
CA PHE A 37 21.12 0.24 -2.43
C PHE A 37 22.26 0.30 -3.45
N GLY A 38 22.73 1.52 -3.78
CA GLY A 38 23.81 1.73 -4.75
C GLY A 38 25.13 1.13 -4.28
N LYS A 39 25.95 0.66 -5.22
CA LYS A 39 27.32 0.21 -4.91
C LYS A 39 28.10 1.38 -4.26
N GLY A 40 28.59 1.16 -3.02
CA GLY A 40 29.33 2.15 -2.24
C GLY A 40 28.47 3.12 -1.42
N GLN A 41 27.15 3.01 -1.45
CA GLN A 41 26.25 3.78 -0.59
C GLN A 41 26.43 3.32 0.86
N LYS A 42 26.71 4.28 1.77
CA LYS A 42 26.82 4.01 3.21
C LYS A 42 25.44 4.19 3.85
N GLY A 43 24.95 3.17 4.52
CA GLY A 43 23.66 3.25 5.22
C GLY A 43 23.69 4.11 6.47
N SER A 44 24.78 4.01 7.24
CA SER A 44 25.01 4.77 8.49
C SER A 44 26.49 4.75 8.83
N SER A 45 26.95 5.80 9.50
CA SER A 45 28.32 5.86 10.05
C SER A 45 28.54 4.89 11.20
N ALA A 46 27.46 4.52 11.94
CA ALA A 46 27.54 3.66 13.12
C ALA A 46 27.14 2.20 12.83
N MET A 47 26.21 1.97 11.90
CA MET A 47 25.69 0.64 11.56
C MET A 47 25.78 0.42 10.04
N PRO A 48 26.83 -0.26 9.54
CA PRO A 48 27.04 -0.41 8.08
C PRO A 48 25.93 -1.14 7.32
N HIS A 49 25.17 -1.99 8.01
CA HIS A 49 24.07 -2.77 7.45
C HIS A 49 22.71 -2.04 7.46
N LYS A 50 22.64 -0.83 8.09
CA LYS A 50 21.39 -0.08 8.21
C LYS A 50 21.00 0.50 6.85
N LYS A 51 19.83 0.08 6.35
CA LYS A 51 19.21 0.55 5.12
C LYS A 51 17.91 1.27 5.46
N ASN A 52 17.92 2.60 5.45
CA ASN A 52 16.70 3.39 5.64
C ASN A 52 16.08 3.72 4.27
N PRO A 53 14.75 3.86 4.19
CA PRO A 53 14.05 4.30 2.99
C PRO A 53 14.16 5.83 2.80
N VAL A 54 15.39 6.32 2.57
CA VAL A 54 15.72 7.76 2.57
C VAL A 54 15.08 8.50 1.40
N LEU A 55 14.95 7.85 0.24
CA LEU A 55 14.30 8.44 -0.93
C LEU A 55 12.81 8.64 -0.67
N SER A 56 12.14 7.62 -0.14
CA SER A 56 10.72 7.66 0.23
C SER A 56 10.46 8.66 1.37
N GLU A 57 11.33 8.72 2.38
CA GLU A 57 11.24 9.72 3.46
C GLU A 57 11.32 11.14 2.91
N ASN A 58 12.23 11.38 1.97
CA ASN A 58 12.39 12.67 1.30
C ASN A 58 11.14 13.05 0.50
N LEU A 59 10.57 12.14 -0.28
CA LEU A 59 9.33 12.37 -1.04
C LEU A 59 8.18 12.75 -0.11
N CYS A 60 8.01 12.04 1.01
CA CYS A 60 6.99 12.37 2.01
C CYS A 60 7.17 13.78 2.61
N GLY A 61 8.41 14.20 2.82
CA GLY A 61 8.73 15.54 3.31
C GLY A 61 8.38 16.64 2.32
N LEU A 62 8.79 16.46 1.06
CA LEU A 62 8.57 17.45 -0.02
C LEU A 62 7.09 17.62 -0.37
N ALA A 63 6.31 16.56 -0.33
CA ALA A 63 4.87 16.62 -0.56
C ALA A 63 4.15 17.60 0.38
N ARG A 64 4.61 17.72 1.62
CA ARG A 64 4.05 18.68 2.59
C ARG A 64 4.25 20.12 2.14
N VAL A 65 5.42 20.44 1.58
CA VAL A 65 5.75 21.78 1.08
C VAL A 65 4.85 22.14 -0.10
N VAL A 66 4.71 21.24 -1.08
CA VAL A 66 3.85 21.47 -2.25
C VAL A 66 2.38 21.69 -1.83
N ARG A 67 1.88 20.91 -0.86
CA ARG A 67 0.51 21.12 -0.33
C ARG A 67 0.36 22.45 0.41
N ALA A 68 1.35 22.86 1.20
CA ALA A 68 1.32 24.16 1.85
C ALA A 68 1.28 25.31 0.83
N ASN A 69 2.07 25.25 -0.23
CA ASN A 69 2.07 26.24 -1.31
C ASN A 69 0.72 26.31 -2.04
N SER A 70 -0.02 25.21 -2.15
CA SER A 70 -1.35 25.21 -2.77
C SER A 70 -2.40 25.98 -1.96
N ILE A 71 -2.26 26.06 -0.65
CA ILE A 71 -3.13 26.87 0.22
C ILE A 71 -2.90 28.35 -0.06
N VAL A 72 -1.64 28.78 -0.19
CA VAL A 72 -1.32 30.18 -0.55
C VAL A 72 -1.99 30.59 -1.87
N ALA A 73 -2.04 29.69 -2.84
CA ALA A 73 -2.71 29.93 -4.11
C ALA A 73 -4.24 30.10 -3.96
N LEU A 74 -4.87 29.42 -3.01
CA LEU A 74 -6.29 29.63 -2.69
C LEU A 74 -6.51 30.99 -2.02
N GLU A 75 -5.63 31.39 -1.12
CA GLU A 75 -5.67 32.69 -0.44
C GLU A 75 -5.44 33.87 -1.38
N ASN A 76 -4.88 33.64 -2.57
CA ASN A 76 -4.73 34.65 -3.63
C ASN A 76 -6.00 34.87 -4.48
N ILE A 77 -7.11 34.16 -4.21
CA ILE A 77 -8.37 34.36 -4.95
C ILE A 77 -9.10 35.62 -4.49
N PRO A 78 -9.32 35.87 -3.15
CA PRO A 78 -9.95 37.07 -2.69
C PRO A 78 -8.98 38.25 -2.75
N LEU A 79 -9.22 39.17 -3.70
CA LEU A 79 -8.45 40.41 -3.87
C LEU A 79 -9.35 41.61 -3.56
N TRP A 80 -8.75 42.76 -3.26
CA TRP A 80 -9.48 43.97 -3.04
C TRP A 80 -10.04 44.54 -4.35
N HIS A 81 -11.31 44.96 -4.33
CA HIS A 81 -12.04 45.50 -5.45
C HIS A 81 -11.97 44.54 -6.67
N GLU A 82 -11.65 45.05 -7.84
CA GLU A 82 -11.47 44.22 -9.04
C GLU A 82 -10.15 43.46 -9.02
N ARG A 83 -9.11 44.05 -8.46
CA ARG A 83 -7.78 43.45 -8.31
C ARG A 83 -6.85 44.32 -7.46
N ASP A 84 -6.00 43.70 -6.63
CA ASP A 84 -4.80 44.29 -6.05
C ASP A 84 -3.56 43.46 -6.44
N ILE A 85 -2.39 43.84 -5.91
CA ILE A 85 -1.10 43.18 -6.27
C ILE A 85 -0.61 42.18 -5.21
N SER A 86 -1.36 41.93 -4.16
CA SER A 86 -0.93 41.08 -3.04
C SER A 86 -0.56 39.67 -3.45
N HIS A 87 -1.28 39.09 -4.42
CA HIS A 87 -1.02 37.76 -4.98
C HIS A 87 0.36 37.66 -5.66
N SER A 88 0.86 38.72 -6.26
CA SER A 88 2.06 38.69 -7.13
C SER A 88 3.33 38.29 -6.36
N SER A 89 3.52 38.81 -5.16
CA SER A 89 4.69 38.47 -4.32
C SER A 89 4.69 37.01 -3.90
N ALA A 90 3.51 36.48 -3.52
CA ALA A 90 3.35 35.08 -3.13
C ALA A 90 3.55 34.13 -4.31
N GLU A 91 2.97 34.42 -5.47
CA GLU A 91 3.04 33.56 -6.66
C GLU A 91 4.48 33.44 -7.22
N ARG A 92 5.32 34.48 -7.06
CA ARG A 92 6.72 34.42 -7.44
C ARG A 92 7.53 33.41 -6.63
N ILE A 93 7.05 33.02 -5.49
CA ILE A 93 7.66 31.99 -4.61
C ILE A 93 7.03 30.63 -4.88
N ILE A 94 5.71 30.54 -4.75
CA ILE A 94 5.03 29.24 -4.72
C ILE A 94 5.03 28.51 -6.07
N PHE A 95 4.98 29.24 -7.20
CA PHE A 95 4.96 28.59 -8.53
C PHE A 95 6.31 27.96 -8.87
N PRO A 96 7.44 28.71 -8.93
CA PRO A 96 8.73 28.12 -9.29
C PRO A 96 9.14 27.03 -8.28
N ASP A 97 8.89 27.24 -7.00
CA ASP A 97 9.20 26.28 -5.95
C ASP A 97 8.42 24.96 -6.14
N SER A 98 7.10 25.03 -6.26
CA SER A 98 6.27 23.84 -6.41
C SER A 98 6.51 23.08 -7.72
N LEU A 99 6.75 23.79 -8.83
CA LEU A 99 7.09 23.17 -10.10
C LEU A 99 8.41 22.41 -10.02
N THR A 100 9.44 23.06 -9.47
CA THR A 100 10.76 22.44 -9.27
C THR A 100 10.68 21.23 -8.34
N LEU A 101 9.92 21.35 -7.24
CA LEU A 101 9.74 20.25 -6.30
C LEU A 101 9.01 19.06 -6.94
N VAL A 102 7.93 19.29 -7.66
CA VAL A 102 7.16 18.19 -8.30
C VAL A 102 7.98 17.51 -9.39
N ASP A 103 8.71 18.27 -10.23
CA ASP A 103 9.62 17.70 -11.22
C ASP A 103 10.70 16.83 -10.54
N PHE A 104 11.34 17.36 -9.51
CA PHE A 104 12.34 16.62 -8.73
C PHE A 104 11.73 15.34 -8.09
N MET A 105 10.53 15.42 -7.52
CA MET A 105 9.85 14.30 -6.90
C MET A 105 9.54 13.20 -7.92
N LEU A 106 9.04 13.56 -9.10
CA LEU A 106 8.74 12.61 -10.17
C LEU A 106 10.00 11.88 -10.65
N ASN A 107 11.08 12.62 -10.92
CA ASN A 107 12.37 12.05 -11.34
C ASN A 107 12.95 11.13 -10.26
N ARG A 108 12.88 11.54 -8.98
CA ARG A 108 13.36 10.73 -7.86
C ARG A 108 12.52 9.46 -7.67
N PHE A 109 11.20 9.57 -7.79
CA PHE A 109 10.29 8.44 -7.69
C PHE A 109 10.51 7.43 -8.84
N ASN A 110 10.71 7.92 -10.06
CA ASN A 110 11.03 7.04 -11.20
C ASN A 110 12.31 6.23 -10.93
N GLY A 111 13.40 6.91 -10.53
CA GLY A 111 14.65 6.22 -10.20
C GLY A 111 14.53 5.25 -9.02
N LEU A 112 13.65 5.54 -8.04
CA LEU A 112 13.34 4.62 -6.95
C LEU A 112 12.64 3.36 -7.48
N MET A 113 11.62 3.52 -8.33
CA MET A 113 10.87 2.39 -8.90
C MET A 113 11.71 1.50 -9.81
N GLU A 114 12.62 2.08 -10.60
CA GLU A 114 13.55 1.32 -11.44
C GLU A 114 14.51 0.43 -10.64
N ASN A 115 14.81 0.82 -9.40
CA ASN A 115 15.80 0.15 -8.56
C ASN A 115 15.19 -0.54 -7.34
N ILE A 116 13.88 -0.62 -7.23
CA ILE A 116 13.22 -1.26 -6.08
C ILE A 116 13.53 -2.75 -6.02
N VAL A 117 13.81 -3.25 -4.83
CA VAL A 117 14.07 -4.68 -4.59
C VAL A 117 12.81 -5.32 -3.99
N VAL A 118 12.34 -6.40 -4.62
CA VAL A 118 11.14 -7.14 -4.19
C VAL A 118 11.54 -8.46 -3.56
N HIS A 119 11.16 -8.68 -2.31
CA HIS A 119 11.41 -9.90 -1.54
C HIS A 119 10.20 -10.85 -1.60
N LYS A 120 10.03 -11.55 -2.71
CA LYS A 120 8.89 -12.43 -2.98
C LYS A 120 8.67 -13.50 -1.90
N ASP A 121 9.76 -14.05 -1.37
CA ASP A 121 9.70 -15.08 -0.33
C ASP A 121 9.14 -14.53 1.00
N ASN A 122 9.50 -13.29 1.35
CA ASN A 122 8.94 -12.64 2.53
C ASN A 122 7.45 -12.30 2.34
N MET A 123 7.05 -11.85 1.16
CA MET A 123 5.63 -11.64 0.82
C MET A 123 4.82 -12.93 1.04
N LEU A 124 5.32 -14.05 0.51
CA LEU A 124 4.67 -15.34 0.67
C LEU A 124 4.64 -15.79 2.14
N LYS A 125 5.75 -15.63 2.86
CA LYS A 125 5.86 -15.95 4.29
C LYS A 125 4.87 -15.11 5.11
N ASN A 126 4.77 -13.81 4.86
CA ASN A 126 3.87 -12.92 5.58
C ASN A 126 2.40 -13.24 5.29
N THR A 127 2.06 -13.54 4.05
CA THR A 127 0.71 -13.98 3.67
C THR A 127 0.29 -15.25 4.42
N ASN A 128 1.21 -16.16 4.67
CA ASN A 128 0.94 -17.43 5.33
C ASN A 128 1.22 -17.40 6.86
N LYS A 129 1.57 -16.26 7.43
CA LYS A 129 2.04 -16.11 8.82
C LYS A 129 1.13 -16.73 9.88
N PHE A 130 -0.17 -16.73 9.64
CA PHE A 130 -1.20 -17.31 10.51
C PHE A 130 -1.98 -18.44 9.82
N GLY A 131 -1.30 -19.30 9.05
CA GLY A 131 -1.92 -20.46 8.41
C GLY A 131 -3.07 -20.13 7.48
N GLY A 132 -2.97 -18.99 6.76
CA GLY A 132 -3.94 -18.62 5.73
C GLY A 132 -5.20 -17.93 6.24
N ILE A 133 -5.19 -17.25 7.39
CA ILE A 133 -6.35 -16.46 7.88
C ILE A 133 -6.85 -15.44 6.82
N VAL A 134 -5.98 -14.96 5.94
CA VAL A 134 -6.35 -14.06 4.82
C VAL A 134 -7.45 -14.65 3.92
N PHE A 135 -7.63 -15.95 3.92
CA PHE A 135 -8.67 -16.66 3.16
C PHE A 135 -9.98 -16.85 3.94
N SER A 136 -10.11 -16.31 5.15
CA SER A 136 -11.30 -16.51 6.00
C SER A 136 -12.61 -16.06 5.36
N GLN A 137 -12.57 -14.97 4.56
CA GLN A 137 -13.75 -14.54 3.80
C GLN A 137 -14.18 -15.59 2.78
N LYS A 138 -13.24 -16.20 2.05
CA LYS A 138 -13.53 -17.24 1.06
C LYS A 138 -14.11 -18.47 1.76
N ALA A 139 -13.53 -18.87 2.89
CA ALA A 139 -14.09 -19.98 3.70
C ALA A 139 -15.53 -19.72 4.14
N LEU A 140 -15.84 -18.48 4.55
CA LEU A 140 -17.20 -18.10 4.92
C LEU A 140 -18.17 -18.24 3.73
N LEU A 141 -17.78 -17.75 2.56
CA LEU A 141 -18.62 -17.79 1.36
C LEU A 141 -18.88 -19.24 0.91
N GLU A 142 -17.87 -20.10 0.92
CA GLU A 142 -18.03 -21.52 0.57
C GLU A 142 -19.03 -22.24 1.50
N LEU A 143 -18.99 -21.96 2.81
CA LEU A 143 -19.99 -22.51 3.75
C LEU A 143 -21.40 -22.00 3.46
N VAL A 144 -21.55 -20.73 3.10
CA VAL A 144 -22.86 -20.15 2.70
C VAL A 144 -23.37 -20.79 1.41
N GLU A 145 -22.50 -21.03 0.42
CA GLU A 145 -22.86 -21.71 -0.82
C GLU A 145 -23.33 -23.17 -0.60
N LYS A 146 -22.83 -23.82 0.46
CA LYS A 146 -23.28 -25.14 0.90
C LYS A 146 -24.62 -25.10 1.67
N GLY A 147 -25.23 -23.93 1.80
CA GLY A 147 -26.54 -23.75 2.40
C GLY A 147 -26.56 -23.39 3.88
N LEU A 148 -25.41 -23.12 4.48
CA LEU A 148 -25.37 -22.62 5.84
C LEU A 148 -25.79 -21.14 5.90
N SER A 149 -26.43 -20.72 7.00
CA SER A 149 -26.74 -19.31 7.20
C SER A 149 -25.42 -18.48 7.27
N ARG A 150 -25.47 -17.23 6.84
CA ARG A 150 -24.30 -16.33 6.95
C ARG A 150 -23.83 -16.19 8.40
N GLU A 151 -24.76 -16.16 9.36
CA GLU A 151 -24.47 -16.00 10.78
C GLU A 151 -23.76 -17.25 11.34
N ASP A 152 -24.20 -18.45 10.99
CA ASP A 152 -23.57 -19.67 11.46
C ASP A 152 -22.22 -19.91 10.76
N SER A 153 -22.12 -19.63 9.45
CA SER A 153 -20.84 -19.62 8.73
C SER A 153 -19.83 -18.67 9.39
N TYR A 154 -20.29 -17.47 9.76
CA TYR A 154 -19.44 -16.48 10.45
C TYR A 154 -18.91 -17.02 11.78
N LYS A 155 -19.75 -17.62 12.63
CA LYS A 155 -19.34 -18.19 13.92
C LYS A 155 -18.29 -19.29 13.76
N ILE A 156 -18.49 -20.20 12.79
CA ILE A 156 -17.56 -21.28 12.50
C ILE A 156 -16.20 -20.73 12.05
N VAL A 157 -16.21 -19.84 11.05
CA VAL A 157 -14.97 -19.26 10.52
C VAL A 157 -14.25 -18.41 11.57
N GLN A 158 -15.00 -17.61 12.35
CA GLN A 158 -14.45 -16.75 13.38
C GLN A 158 -13.71 -17.56 14.45
N ARG A 159 -14.32 -18.62 15.01
CA ARG A 159 -13.66 -19.43 16.05
C ARG A 159 -12.36 -20.07 15.55
N ASN A 160 -12.36 -20.62 14.33
CA ASN A 160 -11.19 -21.23 13.71
C ASN A 160 -10.09 -20.21 13.39
N ALA A 161 -10.49 -19.02 12.91
CA ALA A 161 -9.55 -17.94 12.59
C ALA A 161 -8.94 -17.31 13.85
N LEU A 162 -9.74 -17.08 14.90
CA LEU A 162 -9.27 -16.53 16.16
C LEU A 162 -8.33 -17.49 16.89
N ASP A 163 -8.62 -18.80 16.87
CA ASP A 163 -7.71 -19.81 17.42
C ASP A 163 -6.36 -19.79 16.71
N ALA A 164 -6.36 -19.79 15.36
CA ALA A 164 -5.12 -19.70 14.59
C ALA A 164 -4.35 -18.39 14.87
N PHE A 165 -5.05 -17.27 15.02
CA PHE A 165 -4.43 -15.97 15.30
C PHE A 165 -3.81 -15.90 16.70
N GLN A 166 -4.55 -16.33 17.73
CA GLN A 166 -4.13 -16.23 19.13
C GLN A 166 -3.03 -17.24 19.50
N ASN A 167 -3.11 -18.44 18.93
CA ASN A 167 -2.20 -19.56 19.25
C ASN A 167 -1.08 -19.72 18.22
N HIS A 168 -0.90 -18.77 17.28
CA HIS A 168 0.05 -18.88 16.17
C HIS A 168 -0.11 -20.18 15.38
N GLY A 169 -1.36 -20.64 15.27
CA GLY A 169 -1.73 -21.90 14.64
C GLY A 169 -1.89 -21.82 13.13
N ASP A 170 -2.56 -22.82 12.58
CA ASP A 170 -2.81 -22.96 11.15
C ASP A 170 -4.33 -22.98 10.89
N PHE A 171 -4.86 -21.91 10.29
CA PHE A 171 -6.28 -21.77 10.01
C PHE A 171 -6.80 -22.86 9.06
N LYS A 172 -5.99 -23.27 8.08
CA LYS A 172 -6.35 -24.36 7.16
C LYS A 172 -6.47 -25.69 7.92
N ALA A 173 -5.52 -25.99 8.80
CA ALA A 173 -5.57 -27.18 9.62
C ALA A 173 -6.78 -27.17 10.57
N ASN A 174 -7.14 -26.02 11.15
CA ASN A 174 -8.32 -25.89 11.98
C ASN A 174 -9.60 -26.20 11.20
N LEU A 175 -9.77 -25.68 9.98
CA LEU A 175 -10.94 -26.00 9.14
C LEU A 175 -11.00 -27.48 8.77
N LEU A 176 -9.88 -28.11 8.45
CA LEU A 176 -9.80 -29.55 8.14
C LEU A 176 -10.16 -30.44 9.33
N ASN A 177 -9.98 -29.99 10.55
CA ASN A 177 -10.29 -30.70 11.77
C ASN A 177 -11.67 -30.34 12.37
N ASP A 178 -12.34 -29.32 11.86
CA ASP A 178 -13.64 -28.90 12.35
C ASP A 178 -14.75 -29.76 11.78
N SER A 179 -15.46 -30.48 12.66
CA SER A 179 -16.52 -31.43 12.26
C SER A 179 -17.74 -30.74 11.62
N GLU A 180 -17.99 -29.46 11.88
CA GLU A 180 -19.08 -28.71 11.25
C GLU A 180 -18.69 -28.30 9.82
N VAL A 181 -17.41 -27.99 9.59
CA VAL A 181 -16.87 -27.68 8.26
C VAL A 181 -16.80 -28.94 7.40
N THR A 182 -16.22 -30.04 7.92
CA THR A 182 -16.00 -31.28 7.17
C THR A 182 -17.28 -32.07 6.87
N LYS A 183 -18.41 -31.74 7.51
CA LYS A 183 -19.72 -32.24 7.13
C LYS A 183 -20.27 -31.61 5.84
N LEU A 184 -19.82 -30.39 5.50
CA LEU A 184 -20.34 -29.60 4.39
C LEU A 184 -19.35 -29.52 3.23
N LEU A 185 -18.06 -29.46 3.52
CA LEU A 185 -16.98 -29.31 2.56
C LEU A 185 -16.07 -30.53 2.56
N SER A 186 -15.76 -31.03 1.38
CA SER A 186 -14.71 -32.06 1.22
C SER A 186 -13.33 -31.48 1.50
N LYS A 187 -12.34 -32.37 1.69
CA LYS A 187 -10.95 -31.96 1.87
C LYS A 187 -10.44 -31.14 0.68
N GLU A 188 -10.79 -31.56 -0.52
CA GLU A 188 -10.40 -30.90 -1.79
C GLU A 188 -11.00 -29.48 -1.88
N GLU A 189 -12.28 -29.33 -1.49
CA GLU A 189 -12.95 -28.03 -1.45
C GLU A 189 -12.30 -27.10 -0.41
N ILE A 190 -11.97 -27.61 0.77
CA ILE A 190 -11.24 -26.84 1.78
C ILE A 190 -9.86 -26.45 1.27
N GLU A 191 -9.12 -27.33 0.61
CA GLU A 191 -7.83 -27.02 0.01
C GLU A 191 -7.91 -25.93 -1.05
N ALA A 192 -8.95 -25.94 -1.89
CA ALA A 192 -9.20 -24.94 -2.92
C ALA A 192 -9.50 -23.53 -2.37
N ILE A 193 -9.99 -23.41 -1.13
CA ILE A 193 -10.15 -22.12 -0.44
C ILE A 193 -8.82 -21.37 -0.38
N PHE A 194 -7.73 -22.09 -0.13
CA PHE A 194 -6.40 -21.53 0.09
C PHE A 194 -5.58 -21.34 -1.20
N ASP A 195 -6.21 -21.50 -2.35
CA ASP A 195 -5.58 -21.15 -3.62
C ASP A 195 -5.51 -19.62 -3.80
N LYS A 196 -4.29 -19.08 -3.70
CA LYS A 196 -4.01 -17.65 -3.89
C LYS A 196 -4.29 -17.18 -5.33
N ASN A 197 -4.20 -18.07 -6.33
CA ASN A 197 -4.44 -17.71 -7.72
C ASN A 197 -5.90 -17.34 -7.97
N ALA A 198 -6.82 -17.79 -7.11
CA ALA A 198 -8.24 -17.43 -7.21
C ALA A 198 -8.50 -15.90 -7.13
N PHE A 199 -7.58 -15.12 -6.52
CA PHE A 199 -7.66 -13.66 -6.48
C PHE A 199 -7.05 -12.97 -7.71
N LEU A 200 -6.33 -13.71 -8.56
CA LEU A 200 -5.56 -13.15 -9.67
C LEU A 200 -6.25 -13.28 -11.04
N HIS A 201 -7.42 -13.92 -11.11
CA HIS A 201 -8.08 -14.24 -12.38
C HIS A 201 -8.42 -13.01 -13.26
N ASN A 202 -8.56 -11.83 -12.68
CA ASN A 202 -8.83 -10.59 -13.42
C ASN A 202 -7.58 -9.72 -13.68
N ILE A 203 -6.40 -10.13 -13.21
CA ILE A 203 -5.19 -9.29 -13.26
C ILE A 203 -4.78 -8.97 -14.70
N GLU A 204 -4.89 -9.97 -15.59
CA GLU A 204 -4.59 -9.80 -17.02
C GLU A 204 -5.51 -8.77 -17.69
N THR A 205 -6.79 -8.74 -17.28
CA THR A 205 -7.75 -7.75 -17.80
C THR A 205 -7.40 -6.34 -17.35
N ILE A 206 -6.84 -6.20 -16.13
CA ILE A 206 -6.38 -4.92 -15.60
C ILE A 206 -5.13 -4.45 -16.34
N TYR A 207 -4.13 -5.31 -16.51
CA TYR A 207 -2.87 -4.96 -17.19
C TYR A 207 -3.08 -4.59 -18.66
N LYS A 208 -3.94 -5.29 -19.38
CA LYS A 208 -4.30 -4.94 -20.77
C LYS A 208 -4.81 -3.51 -20.97
N ARG A 209 -5.36 -2.87 -19.92
CA ARG A 209 -5.78 -1.45 -19.99
C ARG A 209 -4.60 -0.48 -20.04
N PHE A 210 -3.43 -0.92 -19.66
CA PHE A 210 -2.18 -0.14 -19.62
C PHE A 210 -1.17 -0.59 -20.67
N GLU A 211 -1.58 -1.47 -21.60
CA GLU A 211 -0.70 -2.04 -22.63
C GLU A 211 0.52 -2.79 -22.04
N LEU A 212 0.35 -3.39 -20.83
CA LEU A 212 1.35 -4.16 -20.11
C LEU A 212 1.09 -5.67 -20.23
#